data_b968f7add3a4c8ccc2792f9ccb2a384b
#
_entry.id   b968f7add3a4c8ccc2792f9ccb2a384b
#
_cell.length_a   1.000
_cell.length_b   1.000
_cell.length_c   1.000
_cell.angle_alpha   90.00
_cell.angle_beta   90.00
_cell.angle_gamma   90.00
#
_symmetry.space_group_name_H-M   'P 1'
#
loop_
_entity.id
_entity.type
_entity.pdbx_description
1 polymer ?
#
loop_
_entity_poly.entity_id
_entity_poly.type
_entity_poly.pdbx_seq_one_letter_code
_entity_poly.pdbx_strand_id
1 'polypeptide(L)'
;MKWMLDTNVCIAIIRRQPQSALKRLRGKTIGQVGISSITLAELEFGAAKSQRSEQARNALAEFLLPLEIAAFDDTAATAYGLVRARLERKGKPIGPLDTLIAAHALAVDAILVTNNLREFRRVPGLSVENWVT
;
A
#
# COMPACT_ATOMS: atom_id res chain seq x y z
N MET A 1 3.76 -3.09 -12.52
CA MET A 1 2.95 -3.32 -11.29
C MET A 1 1.48 -3.19 -11.63
N LYS A 2 0.70 -4.21 -11.31
CA LYS A 2 -0.75 -4.18 -11.49
C LYS A 2 -1.47 -3.95 -10.16
N TRP A 3 -0.92 -4.49 -9.08
CA TRP A 3 -1.48 -4.34 -7.74
C TRP A 3 -0.49 -3.67 -6.82
N MET A 4 -0.94 -2.67 -6.09
CA MET A 4 -0.18 -1.99 -5.05
C MET A 4 -0.80 -2.32 -3.70
N LEU A 5 -0.02 -2.91 -2.79
CA LEU A 5 -0.50 -3.27 -1.45
C LEU A 5 -0.40 -2.06 -0.53
N ASP A 6 -1.45 -1.80 0.26
CA ASP A 6 -1.33 -0.79 1.32
C ASP A 6 -0.59 -1.37 2.52
N THR A 7 -0.26 -0.52 3.47
CA THR A 7 0.56 -0.90 4.62
C THR A 7 -0.09 -1.98 5.47
N ASN A 8 -1.40 -1.87 5.72
CA ASN A 8 -2.10 -2.84 6.58
C ASN A 8 -2.18 -4.22 5.94
N VAL A 9 -2.36 -4.29 4.62
CA VAL A 9 -2.34 -5.57 3.90
C VAL A 9 -0.94 -6.19 3.96
N CYS A 10 0.11 -5.39 3.82
CA CYS A 10 1.49 -5.87 3.99
C CYS A 10 1.70 -6.50 5.37
N ILE A 11 1.24 -5.82 6.41
CA ILE A 11 1.34 -6.32 7.79
C ILE A 11 0.59 -7.65 7.94
N ALA A 12 -0.62 -7.75 7.38
CA ALA A 12 -1.40 -8.97 7.41
C ALA A 12 -0.65 -10.13 6.73
N ILE A 13 -0.03 -9.88 5.59
CA ILE A 13 0.74 -10.90 4.87
C ILE A 13 1.97 -11.33 5.67
N ILE A 14 2.71 -10.38 6.24
CA ILE A 14 3.90 -10.67 7.06
C ILE A 14 3.52 -11.52 8.28
N ARG A 15 2.41 -11.18 8.93
CA ARG A 15 1.91 -11.90 10.10
C ARG A 15 1.18 -13.19 9.75
N ARG A 16 0.86 -13.40 8.47
CA ARG A 16 0.08 -14.54 7.98
C ARG A 16 -1.30 -14.63 8.64
N GLN A 17 -1.88 -13.49 8.97
CA GLN A 17 -3.19 -13.37 9.60
C GLN A 17 -3.97 -12.20 8.99
N PRO A 18 -5.05 -12.45 8.25
CA PRO A 18 -5.52 -13.78 7.80
C PRO A 18 -4.67 -14.34 6.65
N GLN A 19 -4.69 -15.65 6.50
CA GLN A 19 -3.94 -16.33 5.44
C GLN A 19 -4.45 -16.01 4.04
N SER A 20 -5.68 -15.49 3.92
CA SER A 20 -6.29 -15.16 2.63
C SER A 20 -5.44 -14.17 1.82
N ALA A 21 -4.87 -13.15 2.47
CA ALA A 21 -4.03 -12.16 1.80
C ALA A 21 -2.75 -12.81 1.24
N LEU A 22 -2.12 -13.66 2.02
CA LEU A 22 -0.92 -14.39 1.58
C LEU A 22 -1.24 -15.31 0.40
N LYS A 23 -2.36 -16.01 0.44
CA LYS A 23 -2.81 -16.87 -0.66
C LYS A 23 -3.01 -16.08 -1.95
N ARG A 24 -3.67 -14.92 -1.84
CA ARG A 24 -3.90 -14.06 -3.01
C ARG A 24 -2.58 -13.60 -3.60
N LEU A 25 -1.63 -13.21 -2.75
CA LEU A 25 -0.31 -12.80 -3.21
C LEU A 25 0.42 -13.93 -3.94
N ARG A 26 0.41 -15.13 -3.36
CA ARG A 26 1.08 -16.30 -3.96
C ARG A 26 0.52 -16.67 -5.32
N GLY A 27 -0.74 -16.33 -5.59
CA GLY A 27 -1.38 -16.59 -6.87
C GLY A 27 -1.00 -15.60 -7.98
N LYS A 28 -0.21 -14.56 -7.67
CA LYS A 28 0.17 -13.55 -8.65
C LYS A 28 1.55 -13.80 -9.21
N THR A 29 1.78 -13.30 -10.43
CA THR A 29 3.08 -13.39 -11.09
C THR A 29 4.05 -12.39 -10.45
N ILE A 30 5.30 -12.80 -10.28
CA ILE A 30 6.37 -11.92 -9.79
C ILE A 30 6.46 -10.69 -10.71
N GLY A 31 6.57 -9.52 -10.10
CA GLY A 31 6.64 -8.24 -10.81
C GLY A 31 5.29 -7.55 -10.99
N GLN A 32 4.18 -8.27 -10.79
CA GLN A 32 2.85 -7.67 -10.89
C GLN A 32 2.36 -7.03 -9.59
N VAL A 33 2.95 -7.40 -8.48
CA VAL A 33 2.56 -6.86 -7.16
C VAL A 33 3.71 -6.06 -6.58
N GLY A 34 3.38 -4.94 -5.99
CA GLY A 34 4.39 -4.11 -5.37
C GLY A 34 3.82 -3.20 -4.30
N ILE A 35 4.66 -2.32 -3.82
CA ILE A 35 4.30 -1.32 -2.80
C ILE A 35 4.88 0.03 -3.19
N SER A 36 4.27 1.08 -2.62
CA SER A 36 4.84 2.42 -2.65
C SER A 36 6.04 2.52 -1.72
N SER A 37 7.01 3.37 -2.05
CA SER A 37 8.09 3.70 -1.12
C SER A 37 7.55 4.36 0.17
N ILE A 38 6.36 4.95 0.14
CA ILE A 38 5.67 5.46 1.34
C ILE A 38 5.32 4.29 2.27
N THR A 39 4.74 3.22 1.72
CA THR A 39 4.43 2.00 2.47
C THR A 39 5.71 1.37 3.02
N LEU A 40 6.77 1.33 2.20
CA LEU A 40 8.06 0.83 2.66
C LEU A 40 8.56 1.61 3.88
N ALA A 41 8.44 2.94 3.85
CA ALA A 41 8.87 3.78 4.97
C ALA A 41 8.10 3.44 6.25
N GLU A 42 6.79 3.20 6.14
CA GLU A 42 5.97 2.79 7.30
C GLU A 42 6.38 1.42 7.83
N LEU A 43 6.66 0.47 6.94
CA LEU A 43 7.10 -0.88 7.34
C LEU A 43 8.49 -0.84 7.98
N GLU A 44 9.40 -0.03 7.46
CA GLU A 44 10.73 0.15 8.03
C GLU A 44 10.65 0.76 9.42
N PHE A 45 9.79 1.77 9.61
CA PHE A 45 9.57 2.35 10.94
C PHE A 45 9.03 1.30 11.91
N GLY A 46 8.04 0.51 11.48
CA GLY A 46 7.47 -0.55 12.31
C GLY A 46 8.50 -1.58 12.75
N ALA A 47 9.41 -1.96 11.84
CA ALA A 47 10.48 -2.90 12.16
C ALA A 47 11.49 -2.28 13.13
N ALA A 48 11.85 -1.01 12.93
CA ALA A 48 12.84 -0.32 13.75
C ALA A 48 12.37 -0.15 15.20
N LYS A 49 11.07 0.11 15.41
CA LYS A 49 10.53 0.30 16.77
C LYS A 49 10.16 -1.00 17.47
N SER A 50 10.21 -2.13 16.78
CA SER A 50 9.87 -3.44 17.37
C SER A 50 10.87 -3.80 18.46
N GLN A 51 10.40 -4.45 19.54
CA GLN A 51 11.26 -4.99 20.59
C GLN A 51 12.16 -6.10 20.06
N ARG A 52 11.77 -6.73 18.95
CA ARG A 52 12.55 -7.75 18.24
C ARG A 52 12.92 -7.24 16.85
N SER A 53 13.63 -6.11 16.82
CA SER A 53 13.89 -5.37 15.58
C SER A 53 14.66 -6.20 14.55
N GLU A 54 15.61 -7.04 14.98
CA GLU A 54 16.36 -7.90 14.06
C GLU A 54 15.45 -8.90 13.35
N GLN A 55 14.59 -9.59 14.12
CA GLN A 55 13.61 -10.51 13.55
C GLN A 55 12.63 -9.81 12.62
N ALA A 56 12.16 -8.63 13.02
CA ALA A 56 11.23 -7.84 12.23
C ALA A 56 11.86 -7.40 10.91
N ARG A 57 13.12 -6.98 10.93
CA ARG A 57 13.85 -6.59 9.71
C ARG A 57 14.04 -7.78 8.77
N ASN A 58 14.38 -8.94 9.32
CA ASN A 58 14.56 -10.17 8.52
C ASN A 58 13.24 -10.57 7.86
N ALA A 59 12.13 -10.52 8.60
CA ALA A 59 10.82 -10.83 8.07
C ALA A 59 10.41 -9.83 6.97
N LEU A 60 10.70 -8.56 7.17
CA LEU A 60 10.43 -7.54 6.17
C LEU A 60 11.25 -7.76 4.92
N ALA A 61 12.55 -8.02 5.05
CA ALA A 61 13.43 -8.26 3.90
C ALA A 61 12.93 -9.45 3.08
N GLU A 62 12.53 -10.53 3.73
CA GLU A 62 11.98 -11.71 3.08
C GLU A 62 10.68 -11.41 2.34
N PHE A 63 9.79 -10.67 2.99
CA PHE A 63 8.53 -10.24 2.38
C PHE A 63 8.74 -9.41 1.12
N LEU A 64 9.75 -8.54 1.11
CA LEU A 64 10.00 -7.63 0.00
C LEU A 64 10.61 -8.30 -1.24
N LEU A 65 11.21 -9.48 -1.10
CA LEU A 65 11.94 -10.12 -2.19
C LEU A 65 11.16 -10.22 -3.50
N PRO A 66 9.89 -10.65 -3.51
CA PRO A 66 9.14 -10.78 -4.77
C PRO A 66 8.42 -9.50 -5.20
N LEU A 67 8.52 -8.42 -4.42
CA LEU A 67 7.72 -7.23 -4.66
C LEU A 67 8.50 -6.15 -5.39
N GLU A 68 7.80 -5.42 -6.26
CA GLU A 68 8.31 -4.19 -6.84
C GLU A 68 8.14 -3.05 -5.83
N ILE A 69 9.14 -2.20 -5.71
CA ILE A 69 9.03 -0.99 -4.89
C ILE A 69 8.99 0.21 -5.84
N ALA A 70 7.84 0.88 -5.88
CA ALA A 70 7.66 2.06 -6.71
C ALA A 70 8.08 3.31 -5.94
N ALA A 71 8.99 4.09 -6.52
CA ALA A 71 9.39 5.35 -5.91
C ALA A 71 8.28 6.38 -6.03
N PHE A 72 7.97 7.06 -4.92
CA PHE A 72 7.02 8.17 -4.93
C PHE A 72 7.71 9.37 -5.57
N ASP A 73 7.51 9.50 -6.88
CA ASP A 73 8.21 10.47 -7.71
C ASP A 73 7.37 11.74 -7.95
N ASP A 74 7.84 12.59 -8.87
CA ASP A 74 7.15 13.84 -9.20
C ASP A 74 5.76 13.60 -9.83
N THR A 75 5.58 12.53 -10.61
CA THR A 75 4.28 12.17 -11.15
C THR A 75 3.31 11.81 -10.02
N ALA A 76 3.77 11.03 -9.05
CA ALA A 76 2.97 10.71 -7.87
C ALA A 76 2.66 11.97 -7.05
N ALA A 77 3.61 12.90 -6.95
CA ALA A 77 3.42 14.16 -6.23
C ALA A 77 2.34 15.01 -6.90
N THR A 78 2.31 15.08 -8.22
CA THR A 78 1.27 15.79 -8.96
C THR A 78 -0.11 15.17 -8.69
N ALA A 79 -0.19 13.84 -8.75
CA ALA A 79 -1.43 13.13 -8.45
C ALA A 79 -1.90 13.41 -7.01
N TYR A 80 -0.97 13.45 -6.06
CA TYR A 80 -1.28 13.75 -4.66
C TYR A 80 -1.95 15.11 -4.51
N GLY A 81 -1.39 16.14 -5.15
CA GLY A 81 -1.97 17.50 -5.08
C GLY A 81 -3.41 17.53 -5.57
N LEU A 82 -3.69 16.84 -6.67
CA LEU A 82 -5.03 16.78 -7.24
C LEU A 82 -6.00 15.99 -6.37
N VAL A 83 -5.57 14.83 -5.87
CA VAL A 83 -6.40 13.96 -5.02
C VAL A 83 -6.76 14.69 -3.72
N ARG A 84 -5.76 15.23 -3.04
CA ARG A 84 -5.96 15.93 -1.78
C ARG A 84 -6.90 17.13 -1.92
N ALA A 85 -6.67 17.96 -2.94
CA ALA A 85 -7.52 19.13 -3.19
C ALA A 85 -8.97 18.73 -3.42
N ARG A 86 -9.19 17.64 -4.18
CA ARG A 86 -10.54 17.17 -4.48
C ARG A 86 -11.24 16.64 -3.22
N LEU A 87 -10.53 15.87 -2.40
CA LEU A 87 -11.10 15.32 -1.16
C LEU A 87 -11.43 16.45 -0.17
N GLU A 88 -10.57 17.45 -0.05
CA GLU A 88 -10.82 18.59 0.85
C GLU A 88 -12.01 19.43 0.38
N ARG A 89 -12.15 19.65 -0.93
CA ARG A 89 -13.33 20.38 -1.46
C ARG A 89 -14.64 19.66 -1.17
N LYS A 90 -14.63 18.33 -1.15
CA LYS A 90 -15.81 17.53 -0.83
C LYS A 90 -16.04 17.38 0.67
N GLY A 91 -15.13 17.88 1.50
CA GLY A 91 -15.20 17.72 2.94
C GLY A 91 -15.04 16.28 3.41
N LYS A 92 -14.35 15.46 2.62
CA LYS A 92 -14.15 14.03 2.91
C LYS A 92 -12.67 13.64 2.84
N PRO A 93 -11.78 14.29 3.60
CA PRO A 93 -10.38 13.91 3.59
C PRO A 93 -10.17 12.52 4.18
N ILE A 94 -9.06 11.90 3.80
CA ILE A 94 -8.60 10.65 4.37
C ILE A 94 -7.25 10.89 5.04
N GLY A 95 -6.71 9.89 5.74
CA GLY A 95 -5.44 10.04 6.43
C GLY A 95 -4.32 10.51 5.49
N PRO A 96 -3.33 11.27 6.01
CA PRO A 96 -2.29 11.85 5.15
C PRO A 96 -1.44 10.81 4.43
N LEU A 97 -1.04 9.73 5.09
CA LEU A 97 -0.29 8.66 4.44
C LEU A 97 -1.15 7.90 3.43
N ASP A 98 -2.42 7.67 3.76
CA ASP A 98 -3.36 7.02 2.84
C ASP A 98 -3.60 7.85 1.60
N THR A 99 -3.62 9.18 1.73
CA THR A 99 -3.74 10.09 0.57
C THR A 99 -2.53 9.93 -0.36
N LEU A 100 -1.32 9.83 0.20
CA LEU A 100 -0.10 9.62 -0.59
C LEU A 100 -0.14 8.27 -1.32
N ILE A 101 -0.55 7.21 -0.63
CA ILE A 101 -0.62 5.86 -1.20
C ILE A 101 -1.67 5.81 -2.31
N ALA A 102 -2.86 6.38 -2.08
CA ALA A 102 -3.93 6.42 -3.08
C ALA A 102 -3.48 7.18 -4.35
N ALA A 103 -2.85 8.33 -4.17
CA ALA A 103 -2.33 9.12 -5.28
C ALA A 103 -1.28 8.37 -6.06
N HIS A 104 -0.40 7.64 -5.36
CA HIS A 104 0.64 6.84 -6.00
C HIS A 104 0.05 5.72 -6.85
N ALA A 105 -0.95 5.01 -6.31
CA ALA A 105 -1.64 3.97 -7.07
C ALA A 105 -2.27 4.52 -8.35
N LEU A 106 -2.90 5.69 -8.27
CA LEU A 106 -3.46 6.36 -9.45
C LEU A 106 -2.36 6.73 -10.45
N ALA A 107 -1.24 7.25 -9.97
CA ALA A 107 -0.15 7.71 -10.84
C ALA A 107 0.46 6.55 -11.65
N VAL A 108 0.53 5.35 -11.08
CA VAL A 108 1.07 4.16 -11.76
C VAL A 108 -0.03 3.27 -12.34
N ASP A 109 -1.27 3.70 -12.27
CA ASP A 109 -2.44 2.96 -12.78
C ASP A 109 -2.53 1.54 -12.19
N ALA A 110 -2.30 1.43 -10.90
CA ALA A 110 -2.39 0.16 -10.18
C ALA A 110 -3.70 0.06 -9.40
N ILE A 111 -4.13 -1.18 -9.17
CA ILE A 111 -5.24 -1.48 -8.26
C ILE A 111 -4.67 -1.41 -6.85
N LEU A 112 -5.28 -0.62 -5.98
CA LEU A 112 -4.87 -0.56 -4.59
C LEU A 112 -5.51 -1.72 -3.82
N VAL A 113 -4.68 -2.54 -3.18
CA VAL A 113 -5.14 -3.64 -2.34
C VAL A 113 -5.19 -3.17 -0.91
N THR A 114 -6.39 -3.14 -0.33
CA THR A 114 -6.63 -2.59 1.00
C THR A 114 -7.82 -3.28 1.65
N ASN A 115 -7.85 -3.32 2.97
CA ASN A 115 -9.05 -3.72 3.69
C ASN A 115 -9.91 -2.52 4.11
N ASN A 116 -9.42 -1.30 3.91
CA ASN A 116 -10.12 -0.07 4.25
C ASN A 116 -10.85 0.50 3.02
N LEU A 117 -11.77 -0.29 2.47
CA LEU A 117 -12.50 0.09 1.26
C LEU A 117 -13.32 1.36 1.44
N ARG A 118 -13.92 1.54 2.62
CA ARG A 118 -14.76 2.70 2.92
C ARG A 118 -14.02 4.01 2.70
N GLU A 119 -12.80 4.11 3.19
CA GLU A 119 -11.99 5.32 3.09
C GLU A 119 -11.48 5.53 1.66
N PHE A 120 -10.88 4.49 1.07
CA PHE A 120 -10.26 4.62 -0.26
C PHE A 120 -11.28 4.78 -1.38
N ARG A 121 -12.52 4.34 -1.20
CA ARG A 121 -13.58 4.58 -2.19
C ARG A 121 -13.95 6.06 -2.32
N ARG A 122 -13.53 6.89 -1.39
CA ARG A 122 -13.71 8.34 -1.50
C ARG A 122 -12.83 8.94 -2.61
N VAL A 123 -11.81 8.24 -3.05
CA VAL A 123 -10.85 8.72 -4.05
C VAL A 123 -11.38 8.41 -5.44
N PRO A 124 -11.77 9.45 -6.24
CA PRO A 124 -12.32 9.20 -7.57
C PRO A 124 -11.31 8.56 -8.50
N GLY A 125 -11.77 7.56 -9.26
CA GLY A 125 -10.94 6.87 -10.25
C GLY A 125 -10.02 5.80 -9.71
N LEU A 126 -9.95 5.64 -8.39
CA LEU A 126 -9.09 4.61 -7.78
C LEU A 126 -9.80 3.26 -7.79
N SER A 127 -9.13 2.26 -8.37
CA SER A 127 -9.59 0.87 -8.29
C SER A 127 -9.06 0.23 -7.02
N VAL A 128 -9.92 -0.46 -6.28
CA VAL A 128 -9.57 -1.09 -5.01
C VAL A 128 -10.00 -2.55 -4.98
N GLU A 129 -9.21 -3.38 -4.31
CA GLU A 129 -9.52 -4.78 -4.02
C GLU A 129 -9.21 -5.09 -2.56
N ASN A 130 -9.99 -6.00 -1.99
CA ASN A 130 -9.74 -6.47 -0.63
C ASN A 130 -9.27 -7.93 -0.69
N TRP A 131 -8.06 -8.20 -0.19
CA TRP A 131 -7.48 -9.55 -0.13
C TRP A 131 -7.56 -10.15 1.28
N VAL A 132 -8.00 -9.37 2.25
CA VAL A 132 -7.99 -9.77 3.67
C VAL A 132 -9.24 -10.56 4.05
N THR A 133 -10.33 -10.33 3.35
CA THR A 133 -11.59 -11.06 3.60
C THR A 133 -11.99 -11.97 2.46
#